data_1aa2cecf612559ec8e8c5949f7f38983
#
_entry.id   1aa2cecf612559ec8e8c5949f7f38983
#
_cell.length_a   1.000
_cell.length_b   1.000
_cell.length_c   1.000
_cell.angle_alpha   90.00
_cell.angle_beta   90.00
_cell.angle_gamma   90.00
#
_symmetry.space_group_name_H-M   'P 1'
#
loop_
_entity.id
_entity.type
_entity.pdbx_description
1 polymer ?
#
loop_
_entity_poly.entity_id
_entity_poly.type
_entity_poly.pdbx_seq_one_letter_code
_entity_poly.pdbx_strand_id
1 'polypeptide(L)'
;MTAVSKFSMIALAVVTLGSSFTAASANEWQFYHPRRAEVNDRLAYQNYRIDRGEASGRITPYQAARLHAEDHTIRTEERAMAGINGGYITPAEQRSLNQQENVVSRRIGW
;
A
#
# COMPACT_ATOMS: atom_id res chain seq x y z
N MET A 1 -1.87 -14.22 23.38
CA MET A 1 -1.55 -14.02 22.78
C MET A 1 -1.24 -13.99 22.16
N THR A 2 -1.38 -14.41 22.07
CA THR A 2 -0.86 -14.26 21.41
C THR A 2 -0.83 -14.17 20.57
N ALA A 3 -1.32 -14.72 20.48
CA ALA A 3 -1.06 -14.79 19.61
C ALA A 3 -0.87 -14.19 18.89
N VAL A 4 -1.21 -13.99 18.96
CA VAL A 4 -0.77 -13.41 18.23
C VAL A 4 0.10 -13.26 17.95
N SER A 5 0.04 -13.27 18.38
CA SER A 5 1.23 -13.04 18.20
C SER A 5 1.86 -14.10 17.83
N LYS A 6 1.51 -15.04 18.07
CA LYS A 6 2.19 -16.09 17.83
C LYS A 6 3.01 -16.00 16.72
N PHE A 7 2.73 -15.64 15.73
CA PHE A 7 3.64 -15.69 14.72
C PHE A 7 4.76 -14.81 14.82
N SER A 8 4.88 -14.01 15.78
CA SER A 8 5.97 -13.09 15.75
C SER A 8 7.21 -13.60 16.35
N MET A 9 7.16 -14.50 17.30
CA MET A 9 8.35 -14.86 17.95
C MET A 9 9.23 -15.76 17.30
N ILE A 10 8.77 -16.85 16.96
CA ILE A 10 9.58 -17.85 16.40
C ILE A 10 10.29 -17.38 15.24
N ALA A 11 9.71 -16.51 14.59
CA ALA A 11 10.30 -16.03 13.40
C ALA A 11 11.50 -15.18 13.61
N LEU A 12 11.84 -14.91 14.82
CA LEU A 12 12.92 -14.02 15.06
C LEU A 12 14.20 -14.34 14.40
N ALA A 13 14.74 -15.48 14.66
CA ALA A 13 16.00 -15.84 14.08
C ALA A 13 15.87 -16.00 12.59
N VAL A 14 14.76 -16.51 12.18
CA VAL A 14 14.55 -16.74 10.80
C VAL A 14 14.30 -15.44 10.11
N VAL A 15 13.77 -14.50 10.85
CA VAL A 15 13.48 -13.21 10.33
C VAL A 15 14.69 -12.51 9.79
N THR A 16 15.84 -12.67 10.41
CA THR A 16 17.04 -12.03 9.95
C THR A 16 17.37 -12.43 8.53
N LEU A 17 17.35 -13.72 8.26
CA LEU A 17 17.66 -14.20 6.95
C LEU A 17 16.48 -13.91 6.04
N GLY A 18 15.30 -14.07 6.58
CA GLY A 18 14.09 -13.83 5.82
C GLY A 18 13.97 -12.39 5.35
N SER A 19 14.45 -11.47 6.15
CA SER A 19 14.38 -10.07 5.79
C SER A 19 15.20 -9.75 4.57
N SER A 20 16.41 -10.25 4.50
CA SER A 20 17.25 -10.00 3.36
C SER A 20 16.66 -10.60 2.12
N PHE A 21 16.16 -11.82 2.25
CA PHE A 21 15.60 -12.52 1.12
C PHE A 21 14.34 -11.81 0.65
N THR A 22 13.51 -11.35 1.57
CA THR A 22 12.28 -10.66 1.25
C THR A 22 12.58 -9.34 0.54
N ALA A 23 13.58 -8.62 0.98
CA ALA A 23 13.95 -7.37 0.37
C ALA A 23 14.40 -7.59 -1.09
N ALA A 24 15.17 -8.63 -1.32
CA ALA A 24 15.62 -8.95 -2.66
C ALA A 24 14.43 -9.31 -3.55
N SER A 25 13.49 -10.09 -3.01
CA SER A 25 12.30 -10.47 -3.76
C SER A 25 11.41 -9.27 -4.06
N ALA A 26 11.28 -8.36 -3.09
CA ALA A 26 10.48 -7.16 -3.28
C ALA A 26 11.07 -6.29 -4.37
N ASN A 27 12.40 -6.10 -4.37
CA ASN A 27 13.06 -5.30 -5.38
C ASN A 27 12.93 -5.93 -6.75
N GLU A 28 13.02 -7.23 -6.82
CA GLU A 28 12.89 -7.96 -8.06
C GLU A 28 11.48 -7.82 -8.61
N TRP A 29 10.47 -7.98 -7.74
CA TRP A 29 9.09 -7.84 -8.16
C TRP A 29 8.84 -6.44 -8.70
N GLN A 30 9.34 -5.42 -8.03
CA GLN A 30 9.16 -4.03 -8.43
C GLN A 30 9.79 -3.76 -9.79
N PHE A 31 10.93 -4.37 -10.05
CA PHE A 31 11.60 -4.21 -11.31
C PHE A 31 10.75 -4.73 -12.47
N TYR A 32 10.08 -5.85 -12.27
CA TYR A 32 9.25 -6.44 -13.32
C TYR A 32 7.82 -5.90 -13.36
N HIS A 33 7.40 -5.15 -12.33
CA HIS A 33 6.06 -4.59 -12.25
C HIS A 33 6.10 -3.09 -11.89
N PRO A 34 6.81 -2.30 -12.71
CA PRO A 34 7.06 -0.90 -12.30
C PRO A 34 5.80 -0.05 -12.14
N ARG A 35 4.79 -0.27 -12.97
CA ARG A 35 3.57 0.51 -12.84
C ARG A 35 2.79 0.17 -11.57
N ARG A 36 2.72 -1.11 -11.24
CA ARG A 36 2.08 -1.54 -10.01
C ARG A 36 2.85 -1.07 -8.80
N ALA A 37 4.18 -1.11 -8.90
CA ALA A 37 5.03 -0.66 -7.80
C ALA A 37 4.78 0.82 -7.52
N GLU A 38 4.69 1.63 -8.56
CA GLU A 38 4.46 3.06 -8.40
C GLU A 38 3.11 3.34 -7.73
N VAL A 39 2.04 2.68 -8.18
CA VAL A 39 0.72 2.86 -7.59
C VAL A 39 0.72 2.40 -6.13
N ASN A 40 1.30 1.26 -5.86
CA ASN A 40 1.30 0.70 -4.51
C ASN A 40 2.15 1.52 -3.55
N ASP A 41 3.26 2.05 -4.02
CA ASP A 41 4.11 2.90 -3.19
C ASP A 41 3.39 4.20 -2.83
N ARG A 42 2.63 4.75 -3.75
CA ARG A 42 1.84 5.93 -3.46
C ARG A 42 0.76 5.64 -2.44
N LEU A 43 0.10 4.49 -2.54
CA LEU A 43 -0.92 4.10 -1.57
C LEU A 43 -0.31 3.93 -0.18
N ALA A 44 0.86 3.32 -0.11
CA ALA A 44 1.54 3.15 1.17
C ALA A 44 1.89 4.50 1.78
N TYR A 45 2.36 5.43 0.97
CA TYR A 45 2.71 6.75 1.45
C TYR A 45 1.46 7.52 1.89
N GLN A 46 0.35 7.38 1.16
CA GLN A 46 -0.90 8.02 1.54
C GLN A 46 -1.40 7.49 2.88
N ASN A 47 -1.33 6.18 3.08
CA ASN A 47 -1.73 5.60 4.37
C ASN A 47 -0.87 6.14 5.50
N TYR A 48 0.42 6.31 5.26
CA TYR A 48 1.31 6.90 6.25
C TYR A 48 0.89 8.34 6.56
N ARG A 49 0.59 9.13 5.53
CA ARG A 49 0.16 10.52 5.72
C ARG A 49 -1.16 10.61 6.50
N ILE A 50 -2.08 9.69 6.22
CA ILE A 50 -3.36 9.65 6.94
C ILE A 50 -3.11 9.38 8.41
N ASP A 51 -2.26 8.39 8.72
CA ASP A 51 -1.95 8.05 10.10
C ASP A 51 -1.29 9.22 10.82
N ARG A 52 -0.37 9.91 10.15
CA ARG A 52 0.29 11.06 10.74
C ARG A 52 -0.71 12.20 10.96
N GLY A 53 -1.63 12.41 10.02
CA GLY A 53 -2.63 13.43 10.16
C GLY A 53 -3.56 13.16 11.33
N GLU A 54 -3.93 11.90 11.49
CA GLU A 54 -4.79 11.52 12.61
C GLU A 54 -4.06 11.70 13.94
N ALA A 55 -2.81 11.26 14.01
CA ALA A 55 -2.04 11.34 15.25
C ALA A 55 -1.80 12.79 15.66
N SER A 56 -1.69 13.71 14.71
CA SER A 56 -1.45 15.11 15.01
C SER A 56 -2.75 15.91 15.18
N GLY A 57 -3.90 15.28 14.98
CA GLY A 57 -5.19 15.96 15.12
C GLY A 57 -5.61 16.77 13.91
N ARG A 58 -4.89 16.67 12.80
CA ARG A 58 -5.25 17.40 11.58
C ARG A 58 -6.44 16.77 10.88
N ILE A 59 -6.57 15.48 10.98
CA ILE A 59 -7.74 14.77 10.48
C ILE A 59 -8.37 14.01 11.65
N THR A 60 -9.69 13.96 11.64
CA THR A 60 -10.42 13.25 12.70
C THR A 60 -10.30 11.75 12.49
N PRO A 61 -10.50 10.93 13.50
CA PRO A 61 -10.52 9.48 13.31
C PRO A 61 -11.53 9.03 12.27
N TYR A 62 -12.66 9.71 12.17
CA TYR A 62 -13.67 9.37 11.17
C TYR A 62 -13.15 9.66 9.77
N GLN A 63 -12.51 10.81 9.57
CA GLN A 63 -11.92 11.15 8.28
C GLN A 63 -10.81 10.19 7.92
N ALA A 64 -9.97 9.82 8.89
CA ALA A 64 -8.88 8.88 8.65
C ALA A 64 -9.44 7.53 8.20
N ALA A 65 -10.49 7.05 8.85
CA ALA A 65 -11.10 5.78 8.47
C ALA A 65 -11.63 5.83 7.05
N ARG A 66 -12.25 6.95 6.66
CA ARG A 66 -12.77 7.10 5.31
C ARG A 66 -11.66 7.12 4.27
N LEU A 67 -10.59 7.84 4.55
CA LEU A 67 -9.47 7.94 3.62
C LEU A 67 -8.76 6.60 3.46
N HIS A 68 -8.59 5.86 4.56
CA HIS A 68 -8.02 4.52 4.48
C HIS A 68 -8.92 3.59 3.66
N ALA A 69 -10.24 3.73 3.80
CA ALA A 69 -11.17 2.92 3.02
C ALA A 69 -11.06 3.25 1.53
N GLU A 70 -10.86 4.52 1.19
CA GLU A 70 -10.68 4.92 -0.20
C GLU A 70 -9.38 4.35 -0.77
N ASP A 71 -8.29 4.39 -0.01
CA ASP A 71 -7.05 3.77 -0.44
C ASP A 71 -7.21 2.27 -0.63
N HIS A 72 -7.97 1.64 0.24
CA HIS A 72 -8.22 0.20 0.10
C HIS A 72 -9.01 -0.11 -1.18
N THR A 73 -9.96 0.75 -1.52
CA THR A 73 -10.73 0.59 -2.76
C THR A 73 -9.81 0.68 -3.98
N ILE A 74 -8.90 1.66 -3.98
CA ILE A 74 -7.95 1.81 -5.07
C ILE A 74 -7.06 0.58 -5.18
N ARG A 75 -6.61 0.06 -4.04
CA ARG A 75 -5.79 -1.13 -4.04
C ARG A 75 -6.54 -2.34 -4.60
N THR A 76 -7.80 -2.46 -4.26
CA THR A 76 -8.64 -3.55 -4.76
C THR A 76 -8.81 -3.44 -6.28
N GLU A 77 -9.00 -2.23 -6.78
CA GLU A 77 -9.10 -2.00 -8.21
C GLU A 77 -7.79 -2.35 -8.91
N GLU A 78 -6.69 -1.96 -8.33
CA GLU A 78 -5.37 -2.25 -8.89
C GLU A 78 -5.15 -3.77 -9.02
N ARG A 79 -5.54 -4.49 -8.00
CA ARG A 79 -5.42 -5.95 -8.03
C ARG A 79 -6.33 -6.57 -9.08
N ALA A 80 -7.54 -6.05 -9.22
CA ALA A 80 -8.48 -6.55 -10.21
C ALA A 80 -7.97 -6.32 -11.62
N MET A 81 -7.42 -5.14 -11.87
CA MET A 81 -6.84 -4.82 -13.17
C MET A 81 -5.67 -5.74 -13.49
N ALA A 82 -4.79 -5.94 -12.51
CA ALA A 82 -3.64 -6.81 -12.69
C ALA A 82 -4.07 -8.25 -12.94
N GLY A 83 -5.15 -8.69 -12.30
CA GLY A 83 -5.65 -10.05 -12.47
C GLY A 83 -6.10 -10.33 -13.90
N ILE A 84 -6.59 -9.29 -14.58
CA ILE A 84 -7.03 -9.44 -15.96
C ILE A 84 -5.83 -9.49 -16.90
N ASN A 85 -4.76 -8.79 -16.57
CA ASN A 85 -3.62 -8.61 -17.45
C ASN A 85 -2.39 -9.42 -17.04
N GLY A 86 -2.60 -10.58 -16.45
CA GLY A 86 -1.49 -11.48 -16.13
C GLY A 86 -0.54 -10.97 -15.05
N GLY A 87 -1.03 -10.14 -14.16
CA GLY A 87 -0.22 -9.59 -13.07
C GLY A 87 0.32 -8.20 -13.34
N TYR A 88 -0.09 -7.58 -14.47
CA TYR A 88 0.40 -6.25 -14.85
C TYR A 88 -0.76 -5.30 -15.04
N ILE A 89 -0.50 -4.00 -14.91
CA ILE A 89 -1.51 -2.99 -15.26
C ILE A 89 -0.99 -2.20 -16.46
N THR A 90 -1.92 -1.73 -17.27
CA THR A 90 -1.59 -0.97 -18.48
C THR A 90 -1.28 0.48 -18.10
N PRO A 91 -0.63 1.25 -18.99
CA PRO A 91 -0.42 2.67 -18.72
C PRO A 91 -1.73 3.44 -18.50
N ALA A 92 -2.80 3.08 -19.21
CA ALA A 92 -4.09 3.74 -19.02
C ALA A 92 -4.67 3.43 -17.65
N GLU A 93 -4.54 2.17 -17.21
CA GLU A 93 -4.99 1.77 -15.87
C GLU A 93 -4.19 2.49 -14.80
N GLN A 94 -2.88 2.60 -15.00
CA GLN A 94 -2.05 3.34 -14.06
C GLN A 94 -2.50 4.79 -13.94
N ARG A 95 -2.82 5.44 -15.07
CA ARG A 95 -3.29 6.83 -15.03
C ARG A 95 -4.60 6.96 -14.27
N SER A 96 -5.52 6.01 -14.48
CA SER A 96 -6.79 6.03 -13.79
C SER A 96 -6.60 5.88 -12.28
N LEU A 97 -5.75 4.97 -11.86
CA LEU A 97 -5.47 4.76 -10.43
C LEU A 97 -4.77 5.98 -9.85
N ASN A 98 -3.83 6.57 -10.59
CA ASN A 98 -3.12 7.75 -10.13
C ASN A 98 -4.06 8.94 -9.96
N GLN A 99 -5.08 9.07 -10.82
CA GLN A 99 -6.07 10.13 -10.66
C GLN A 99 -6.87 9.95 -9.38
N GLN A 100 -7.23 8.72 -9.06
CA GLN A 100 -7.92 8.43 -7.81
C GLN A 100 -7.04 8.71 -6.61
N GLU A 101 -5.77 8.34 -6.70
CA GLU A 101 -4.81 8.64 -5.64
C GLU A 101 -4.65 10.14 -5.45
N ASN A 102 -4.67 10.90 -6.55
CA ASN A 102 -4.57 12.34 -6.48
C ASN A 102 -5.74 12.94 -5.71
N VAL A 103 -6.95 12.40 -5.90
CA VAL A 103 -8.12 12.86 -5.18
C VAL A 103 -7.95 12.62 -3.68
N VAL A 104 -7.54 11.42 -3.31
CA VAL A 104 -7.30 11.10 -1.90
C VAL A 104 -6.21 12.01 -1.33
N SER A 105 -5.14 12.21 -2.08
CA SER A 105 -4.03 13.04 -1.63
C SER A 105 -4.48 14.45 -1.29
N ARG A 106 -5.34 15.03 -2.12
CA ARG A 106 -5.86 16.37 -1.84
C ARG A 106 -6.72 16.39 -0.59
N ARG A 107 -7.42 15.31 -0.31
CA ARG A 107 -8.26 15.25 0.89
C ARG A 107 -7.45 15.05 2.16
N ILE A 108 -6.30 14.40 2.06
CA ILE A 108 -5.39 14.29 3.20
C ILE A 108 -4.86 15.68 3.53
N GLY A 109 -4.56 16.46 2.51
CA GLY A 109 -4.33 17.89 2.70
C GLY A 109 -2.89 18.32 2.96
N TRP A 110 -1.91 17.41 2.90
CA TRP A 110 -0.52 17.86 3.07
C TRP A 110 0.47 16.79 2.63
#